data_fd70af355e3a62ca5ebb80b7d4cb0501
#
_entry.id   fd70af355e3a62ca5ebb80b7d4cb0501
#
_cell.length_a   1.000
_cell.length_b   1.000
_cell.length_c   1.000
_cell.angle_alpha   90.00
_cell.angle_beta   90.00
_cell.angle_gamma   90.00
#
_symmetry.space_group_name_H-M   'P 1'
#
loop_
_entity.id
_entity.type
_entity.pdbx_description
1 polymer ?
#
loop_
_entity_poly.entity_id
_entity_poly.type
_entity_poly.pdbx_seq_one_letter_code
_entity_poly.pdbx_strand_id
1 'polypeptide(L)'
;MDFEYTQAEETFRHEVRTFLDENLPPKDQRGADFMAQWLKKVRAKRWVGFAWPQEVGGGGGDIMQQVILKEEMAKRQAPPLGTCMMGLAWVGPGIIQYGTDEQKTRFIPDILNSKYHWCTGYSEPNVGSDLAALQCKAILDGDHYVINGTKIWTSLAPFAQWISMLVRTD
;
A
#
# COMPACT_ATOMS: atom_id res chain seq x y z
N MET A 1 -11.56 -14.07 28.53
CA MET A 1 -11.08 -13.86 27.15
C MET A 1 -9.59 -14.09 27.19
N ASP A 2 -9.10 -15.08 26.47
CA ASP A 2 -7.67 -15.39 26.44
C ASP A 2 -7.03 -14.51 25.36
N PHE A 3 -5.98 -13.77 25.71
CA PHE A 3 -5.22 -12.90 24.80
C PHE A 3 -3.82 -13.46 24.50
N GLU A 4 -3.59 -14.72 24.88
CA GLU A 4 -2.30 -15.37 24.59
C GLU A 4 -2.19 -15.68 23.09
N TYR A 5 -0.97 -15.51 22.58
CA TYR A 5 -0.68 -15.88 21.20
C TYR A 5 -0.51 -17.39 21.09
N THR A 6 -0.94 -17.92 19.97
CA THR A 6 -0.69 -19.33 19.61
C THR A 6 0.80 -19.58 19.39
N GLN A 7 1.22 -20.84 19.44
CA GLN A 7 2.60 -21.21 19.14
C GLN A 7 3.06 -20.77 17.74
N ALA A 8 2.18 -20.80 16.75
CA ALA A 8 2.45 -20.34 15.39
C ALA A 8 2.69 -18.82 15.35
N GLU A 9 1.88 -18.06 16.05
CA GLU A 9 2.00 -16.60 16.18
C GLU A 9 3.27 -16.20 16.92
N GLU A 10 3.63 -16.90 18.01
CA GLU A 10 4.90 -16.66 18.70
C GLU A 10 6.13 -17.03 17.84
N THR A 11 6.02 -18.08 17.03
CA THR A 11 7.08 -18.44 16.08
C THR A 11 7.27 -17.32 15.04
N PHE A 12 6.19 -16.81 14.48
CA PHE A 12 6.26 -15.69 13.54
C PHE A 12 6.79 -14.42 14.22
N ARG A 13 6.35 -14.12 15.45
CA ARG A 13 6.89 -13.01 16.23
C ARG A 13 8.40 -13.11 16.42
N HIS A 14 8.88 -14.30 16.74
CA HIS A 14 10.31 -14.54 16.88
C HIS A 14 11.06 -14.31 15.55
N GLU A 15 10.51 -14.79 14.43
CA GLU A 15 11.06 -14.52 13.09
C GLU A 15 11.18 -13.01 12.83
N VAL A 16 10.11 -12.25 13.11
CA VAL A 16 10.12 -10.80 12.92
C VAL A 16 11.16 -10.13 13.80
N ARG A 17 11.26 -10.50 15.07
CA ARG A 17 12.26 -9.97 16.01
C ARG A 17 13.67 -10.22 15.54
N THR A 18 13.98 -11.47 15.18
CA THR A 18 15.30 -11.86 14.67
C THR A 18 15.67 -11.05 13.44
N PHE A 19 14.75 -10.94 12.48
CA PHE A 19 14.98 -10.12 11.29
C PHE A 19 15.27 -8.65 11.63
N LEU A 20 14.50 -8.07 12.55
CA LEU A 20 14.69 -6.67 12.95
C LEU A 20 16.03 -6.49 13.68
N ASP A 21 16.39 -7.39 14.58
CA ASP A 21 17.65 -7.34 15.33
C ASP A 21 18.88 -7.44 14.41
N GLU A 22 18.80 -8.26 13.36
CA GLU A 22 19.86 -8.43 12.38
C GLU A 22 19.96 -7.28 11.35
N ASN A 23 18.88 -6.56 11.12
CA ASN A 23 18.77 -5.64 9.98
C ASN A 23 18.51 -4.17 10.34
N LEU A 24 18.32 -3.84 11.62
CA LEU A 24 18.09 -2.44 12.05
C LEU A 24 19.32 -1.90 12.79
N PRO A 25 20.15 -1.09 12.15
CA PRO A 25 21.18 -0.33 12.85
C PRO A 25 20.57 0.79 13.71
N PRO A 26 21.36 1.42 14.59
CA PRO A 26 20.96 2.64 15.27
C PRO A 26 20.38 3.70 14.32
N LYS A 27 19.46 4.53 14.81
CA LYS A 27 18.71 5.47 13.96
C LYS A 27 19.58 6.47 13.21
N ASP A 28 20.65 6.92 13.81
CA ASP A 28 21.64 7.86 13.24
C ASP A 28 22.40 7.26 12.05
N GLN A 29 22.40 5.94 11.90
CA GLN A 29 23.02 5.22 10.79
C GLN A 29 22.04 4.86 9.66
N ARG A 30 20.77 5.28 9.75
CA ARG A 30 19.71 4.93 8.78
C ARG A 30 19.60 5.96 7.66
N GLY A 31 20.65 6.12 6.86
CA GLY A 31 20.70 6.99 5.68
C GLY A 31 20.05 6.38 4.43
N ALA A 32 20.24 7.02 3.28
CA ALA A 32 19.62 6.62 2.00
C ALA A 32 20.01 5.20 1.56
N ASP A 33 21.29 4.83 1.71
CA ASP A 33 21.79 3.49 1.35
C ASP A 33 21.15 2.39 2.22
N PHE A 34 21.01 2.66 3.52
CA PHE A 34 20.28 1.77 4.41
C PHE A 34 18.83 1.59 3.94
N MET A 35 18.12 2.69 3.61
CA MET A 35 16.73 2.62 3.17
C MET A 35 16.57 1.79 1.89
N ALA A 36 17.48 1.92 0.93
CA ALA A 36 17.45 1.11 -0.29
C ALA A 36 17.62 -0.40 0.02
N GLN A 37 18.56 -0.73 0.90
CA GLN A 37 18.80 -2.12 1.34
C GLN A 37 17.62 -2.65 2.17
N TRP A 38 17.08 -1.84 3.08
CA TRP A 38 15.90 -2.17 3.88
C TRP A 38 14.72 -2.56 3.01
N LEU A 39 14.35 -1.71 2.04
CA LEU A 39 13.25 -2.00 1.11
C LEU A 39 13.48 -3.29 0.32
N LYS A 40 14.71 -3.57 -0.10
CA LYS A 40 15.05 -4.84 -0.75
C LYS A 40 14.83 -6.05 0.16
N LYS A 41 15.25 -5.97 1.42
CA LYS A 41 15.12 -7.05 2.41
C LYS A 41 13.66 -7.34 2.77
N VAL A 42 12.85 -6.30 3.05
CA VAL A 42 11.43 -6.47 3.39
C VAL A 42 10.60 -6.96 2.20
N ARG A 43 10.99 -6.63 0.96
CA ARG A 43 10.41 -7.22 -0.25
C ARG A 43 10.72 -8.70 -0.38
N ALA A 44 11.96 -9.10 -0.14
CA ALA A 44 12.37 -10.51 -0.16
C ALA A 44 11.57 -11.36 0.84
N LYS A 45 11.19 -10.77 1.98
CA LYS A 45 10.27 -11.37 2.96
C LYS A 45 8.80 -11.31 2.56
N ARG A 46 8.45 -10.67 1.43
CA ARG A 46 7.08 -10.36 1.02
C ARG A 46 6.27 -9.60 2.06
N TRP A 47 6.92 -8.80 2.89
CA TRP A 47 6.25 -7.97 3.90
C TRP A 47 5.68 -6.67 3.32
N VAL A 48 6.15 -6.25 2.16
CA VAL A 48 5.45 -5.22 1.35
C VAL A 48 4.20 -5.87 0.77
N GLY A 49 3.03 -5.29 1.03
CA GLY A 49 1.77 -5.94 0.68
C GLY A 49 1.52 -7.24 1.44
N PHE A 50 1.93 -7.32 2.72
CA PHE A 50 1.88 -8.55 3.50
C PHE A 50 0.49 -9.18 3.60
N ALA A 51 -0.57 -8.36 3.64
CA ALA A 51 -1.96 -8.80 3.64
C ALA A 51 -2.46 -9.32 2.27
N TRP A 52 -1.73 -9.07 1.19
CA TRP A 52 -2.18 -9.42 -0.15
C TRP A 52 -1.96 -10.90 -0.45
N PRO A 53 -2.80 -11.51 -1.33
CA PRO A 53 -2.63 -12.90 -1.75
C PRO A 53 -1.24 -13.17 -2.34
N GLN A 54 -0.73 -14.37 -2.12
CA GLN A 54 0.60 -14.76 -2.61
C GLN A 54 0.67 -14.82 -4.14
N GLU A 55 -0.45 -15.11 -4.80
CA GLU A 55 -0.59 -15.21 -6.26
C GLU A 55 -0.30 -13.89 -6.95
N VAL A 56 -0.53 -12.78 -6.28
CA VAL A 56 -0.23 -11.43 -6.79
C VAL A 56 1.09 -10.87 -6.25
N GLY A 57 1.89 -11.69 -5.58
CA GLY A 57 3.19 -11.30 -5.03
C GLY A 57 3.16 -10.77 -3.59
N GLY A 58 2.00 -10.80 -2.93
CA GLY A 58 1.86 -10.46 -1.52
C GLY A 58 2.41 -11.53 -0.57
N GLY A 59 2.36 -11.27 0.72
CA GLY A 59 2.82 -12.19 1.76
C GLY A 59 1.81 -13.26 2.15
N GLY A 60 0.51 -13.03 1.94
CA GLY A 60 -0.57 -13.91 2.40
C GLY A 60 -0.72 -13.94 3.93
N GLY A 61 -0.20 -12.92 4.64
CA GLY A 61 -0.25 -12.87 6.10
C GLY A 61 -1.67 -12.68 6.62
N ASP A 62 -2.08 -13.50 7.59
CA ASP A 62 -3.34 -13.37 8.28
C ASP A 62 -3.39 -12.11 9.18
N ILE A 63 -4.54 -11.82 9.76
CA ILE A 63 -4.76 -10.62 10.57
C ILE A 63 -3.81 -10.58 11.77
N MET A 64 -3.60 -11.71 12.46
CA MET A 64 -2.74 -11.74 13.65
C MET A 64 -1.26 -11.57 13.27
N GLN A 65 -0.82 -12.17 12.19
CA GLN A 65 0.53 -11.96 11.66
C GLN A 65 0.75 -10.50 11.25
N GLN A 66 -0.25 -9.83 10.66
CA GLN A 66 -0.17 -8.40 10.35
C GLN A 66 -0.06 -7.54 11.61
N VAL A 67 -0.82 -7.86 12.68
CA VAL A 67 -0.73 -7.20 13.98
C VAL A 67 0.68 -7.38 14.56
N ILE A 68 1.16 -8.61 14.62
CA ILE A 68 2.49 -8.94 15.17
C ILE A 68 3.59 -8.19 14.42
N LEU A 69 3.56 -8.21 13.09
CA LEU A 69 4.55 -7.50 12.26
C LEU A 69 4.55 -6.00 12.57
N LYS A 70 3.37 -5.38 12.62
CA LYS A 70 3.24 -3.94 12.92
C LYS A 70 3.70 -3.59 14.33
N GLU A 71 3.36 -4.42 15.33
CA GLU A 71 3.79 -4.22 16.70
C GLU A 71 5.32 -4.28 16.86
N GLU A 72 5.93 -5.32 16.34
CA GLU A 72 7.38 -5.49 16.47
C GLU A 72 8.15 -4.41 15.71
N MET A 73 7.66 -3.99 14.53
CA MET A 73 8.22 -2.86 13.80
C MET A 73 8.07 -1.55 14.57
N ALA A 74 6.90 -1.29 15.17
CA ALA A 74 6.67 -0.10 15.96
C ALA A 74 7.55 -0.04 17.21
N LYS A 75 7.67 -1.15 17.96
CA LYS A 75 8.53 -1.27 19.14
C LYS A 75 9.99 -0.92 18.84
N ARG A 76 10.49 -1.29 17.67
CA ARG A 76 11.87 -1.01 17.23
C ARG A 76 12.00 0.24 16.37
N GLN A 77 10.91 0.98 16.19
CA GLN A 77 10.85 2.18 15.33
C GLN A 77 11.48 1.89 13.94
N ALA A 78 11.11 0.76 13.38
CA ALA A 78 11.55 0.34 12.06
C ALA A 78 10.99 1.27 10.98
N PRO A 79 11.72 1.46 9.86
CA PRO A 79 11.19 2.21 8.74
C PRO A 79 9.98 1.53 8.10
N PRO A 80 9.16 2.24 7.33
CA PRO A 80 8.01 1.65 6.65
C PRO A 80 8.43 0.51 5.70
N LEU A 81 7.51 -0.43 5.50
CA LEU A 81 7.73 -1.59 4.62
C LEU A 81 7.72 -1.22 3.14
N GLY A 82 7.13 -0.09 2.78
CA GLY A 82 7.10 0.43 1.42
C GLY A 82 6.82 1.92 1.41
N THR A 83 7.14 2.59 0.30
CA THR A 83 6.97 4.05 0.16
C THR A 83 5.70 4.43 -0.61
N CYS A 84 5.08 3.49 -1.30
CA CYS A 84 3.85 3.72 -2.07
C CYS A 84 2.59 3.55 -1.19
N MET A 85 2.40 4.41 -0.19
CA MET A 85 1.33 4.28 0.81
C MET A 85 -0.06 4.16 0.17
N MET A 86 -0.45 5.08 -0.74
CA MET A 86 -1.77 5.04 -1.38
C MET A 86 -1.94 3.80 -2.26
N GLY A 87 -0.87 3.42 -2.99
CA GLY A 87 -0.85 2.19 -3.78
C GLY A 87 -1.07 0.95 -2.92
N LEU A 88 -0.38 0.85 -1.79
CA LEU A 88 -0.46 -0.32 -0.90
C LEU A 88 -1.77 -0.40 -0.11
N ALA A 89 -2.30 0.75 0.35
CA ALA A 89 -3.45 0.76 1.25
C ALA A 89 -4.80 0.70 0.51
N TRP A 90 -4.90 1.31 -0.68
CA TRP A 90 -6.19 1.48 -1.37
C TRP A 90 -6.20 1.02 -2.82
N VAL A 91 -5.24 1.47 -3.63
CA VAL A 91 -5.27 1.22 -5.08
C VAL A 91 -4.99 -0.25 -5.39
N GLY A 92 -3.95 -0.82 -4.79
CA GLY A 92 -3.59 -2.22 -4.98
C GLY A 92 -4.71 -3.20 -4.59
N PRO A 93 -5.30 -3.09 -3.39
CA PRO A 93 -6.47 -3.90 -3.02
C PRO A 93 -7.63 -3.76 -4.01
N GLY A 94 -7.92 -2.55 -4.49
CA GLY A 94 -8.95 -2.31 -5.51
C GLY A 94 -8.64 -3.01 -6.83
N ILE A 95 -7.40 -2.93 -7.30
CA ILE A 95 -6.97 -3.61 -8.53
C ILE A 95 -7.00 -5.14 -8.35
N ILE A 96 -6.56 -5.66 -7.20
CA ILE A 96 -6.59 -7.11 -6.90
C ILE A 96 -8.03 -7.62 -6.96
N GLN A 97 -8.98 -6.88 -6.38
CA GLN A 97 -10.37 -7.29 -6.27
C GLN A 97 -11.14 -7.13 -7.59
N TYR A 98 -10.95 -6.03 -8.31
CA TYR A 98 -11.83 -5.61 -9.40
C TYR A 98 -11.10 -5.39 -10.74
N GLY A 99 -9.78 -5.36 -10.74
CA GLY A 99 -8.99 -5.13 -11.95
C GLY A 99 -8.98 -6.33 -12.89
N THR A 100 -8.76 -6.06 -14.18
CA THR A 100 -8.47 -7.10 -15.16
C THR A 100 -7.11 -7.74 -14.91
N ASP A 101 -6.85 -8.91 -15.50
CA ASP A 101 -5.55 -9.58 -15.35
C ASP A 101 -4.41 -8.72 -15.93
N GLU A 102 -4.68 -7.96 -17.00
CA GLU A 102 -3.75 -7.02 -17.58
C GLU A 102 -3.40 -5.89 -16.59
N GLN A 103 -4.42 -5.32 -15.93
CA GLN A 103 -4.22 -4.28 -14.90
C GLN A 103 -3.44 -4.82 -13.70
N LYS A 104 -3.76 -6.03 -13.23
CA LYS A 104 -3.02 -6.69 -12.15
C LYS A 104 -1.56 -6.89 -12.52
N THR A 105 -1.30 -7.46 -13.69
CA THR A 105 0.06 -7.71 -14.17
C THR A 105 0.87 -6.43 -14.32
N ARG A 106 0.22 -5.34 -14.77
CA ARG A 106 0.87 -4.05 -14.99
C ARG A 106 1.17 -3.30 -13.69
N PHE A 107 0.20 -3.20 -12.78
CA PHE A 107 0.29 -2.26 -11.66
C PHE A 107 0.75 -2.88 -10.34
N ILE A 108 0.38 -4.12 -10.06
CA ILE A 108 0.67 -4.74 -8.76
C ILE A 108 2.18 -4.85 -8.48
N PRO A 109 3.00 -5.34 -9.43
CA PRO A 109 4.45 -5.39 -9.22
C PRO A 109 5.07 -4.00 -8.98
N ASP A 110 4.60 -2.98 -9.68
CA ASP A 110 5.11 -1.62 -9.55
C ASP A 110 4.75 -1.01 -8.18
N ILE A 111 3.56 -1.31 -7.65
CA ILE A 111 3.15 -0.90 -6.29
C ILE A 111 3.99 -1.59 -5.24
N LEU A 112 4.17 -2.91 -5.30
CA LEU A 112 4.98 -3.70 -4.37
C LEU A 112 6.45 -3.25 -4.39
N ASN A 113 6.96 -2.85 -5.55
CA ASN A 113 8.31 -2.34 -5.71
C ASN A 113 8.46 -0.85 -5.36
N SER A 114 7.36 -0.17 -4.99
CA SER A 114 7.35 1.27 -4.73
C SER A 114 7.96 2.08 -5.88
N LYS A 115 7.75 1.64 -7.13
CA LYS A 115 8.33 2.23 -8.32
C LYS A 115 7.70 3.59 -8.64
N TYR A 116 6.39 3.72 -8.38
CA TYR A 116 5.62 4.93 -8.60
C TYR A 116 4.82 5.30 -7.37
N HIS A 117 4.64 6.59 -7.16
CA HIS A 117 3.70 7.10 -6.16
C HIS A 117 2.32 7.23 -6.77
N TRP A 118 1.32 6.88 -5.95
CA TRP A 118 -0.09 7.03 -6.27
C TRP A 118 -0.69 8.13 -5.40
N CYS A 119 -1.63 8.87 -5.95
CA CYS A 119 -2.54 9.72 -5.20
C CYS A 119 -3.99 9.31 -5.46
N THR A 120 -4.92 9.85 -4.65
CA THR A 120 -6.35 9.55 -4.77
C THR A 120 -7.13 10.83 -5.02
N GLY A 121 -7.95 10.84 -6.06
CA GLY A 121 -8.86 11.93 -6.40
C GLY A 121 -10.30 11.58 -6.05
N TYR A 122 -10.65 11.64 -4.74
CA TYR A 122 -12.00 11.29 -4.27
C TYR A 122 -12.83 12.54 -3.97
N SER A 123 -12.41 13.37 -3.02
CA SER A 123 -13.12 14.55 -2.57
C SER A 123 -13.19 15.65 -3.64
N GLU A 124 -14.29 16.39 -3.60
CA GLU A 124 -14.53 17.60 -4.42
C GLU A 124 -14.84 18.79 -3.50
N PRO A 125 -14.84 20.03 -3.97
CA PRO A 125 -15.09 21.20 -3.12
C PRO A 125 -16.33 21.09 -2.23
N ASN A 126 -17.40 20.47 -2.73
CA ASN A 126 -18.66 20.29 -2.01
C ASN A 126 -18.94 18.81 -1.65
N VAL A 127 -17.97 17.89 -1.82
CA VAL A 127 -18.18 16.45 -1.67
C VAL A 127 -17.02 15.85 -0.86
N GLY A 128 -17.32 15.40 0.33
CA GLY A 128 -16.39 14.70 1.20
C GLY A 128 -16.96 13.37 1.66
N SER A 129 -17.55 13.33 2.86
CA SER A 129 -18.16 12.11 3.40
C SER A 129 -19.37 11.64 2.59
N ASP A 130 -20.12 12.55 1.99
CA ASP A 130 -21.16 12.23 1.00
C ASP A 130 -20.54 12.04 -0.39
N LEU A 131 -19.77 10.97 -0.55
CA LEU A 131 -19.03 10.68 -1.77
C LEU A 131 -19.96 10.36 -2.96
N ALA A 132 -21.17 9.88 -2.71
CA ALA A 132 -22.15 9.58 -3.73
C ALA A 132 -22.62 10.85 -4.49
N ALA A 133 -22.48 12.03 -3.89
CA ALA A 133 -22.81 13.32 -4.49
C ALA A 133 -21.73 13.87 -5.44
N LEU A 134 -20.66 13.12 -5.75
CA LEU A 134 -19.57 13.57 -6.62
C LEU A 134 -20.09 14.04 -8.00
N GLN A 135 -19.45 15.08 -8.54
CA GLN A 135 -19.86 15.73 -9.79
C GLN A 135 -18.83 15.59 -10.92
N CYS A 136 -17.60 15.20 -10.60
CA CYS A 136 -16.57 14.99 -11.61
C CYS A 136 -17.02 13.90 -12.58
N LYS A 137 -17.08 14.23 -13.88
CA LYS A 137 -17.60 13.34 -14.93
C LYS A 137 -16.46 12.79 -15.78
N ALA A 138 -16.66 11.55 -16.25
CA ALA A 138 -15.83 10.91 -17.26
C ALA A 138 -16.73 10.48 -18.43
N ILE A 139 -16.55 11.08 -19.59
CA ILE A 139 -17.33 10.79 -20.80
C ILE A 139 -16.43 9.94 -21.72
N LEU A 140 -16.96 8.80 -22.17
CA LEU A 140 -16.24 7.93 -23.10
C LEU A 140 -16.16 8.62 -24.48
N ASP A 141 -14.94 8.75 -24.99
CA ASP A 141 -14.66 9.28 -26.34
C ASP A 141 -13.69 8.32 -27.04
N GLY A 142 -14.22 7.50 -27.93
CA GLY A 142 -13.46 6.44 -28.58
C GLY A 142 -12.96 5.38 -27.57
N ASP A 143 -11.65 5.29 -27.41
CA ASP A 143 -10.96 4.31 -26.55
C ASP A 143 -10.48 4.90 -25.21
N HIS A 144 -10.84 6.16 -24.90
CA HIS A 144 -10.43 6.84 -23.69
C HIS A 144 -11.60 7.61 -23.04
N TYR A 145 -11.41 8.02 -21.76
CA TYR A 145 -12.36 8.86 -21.05
C TYR A 145 -11.85 10.30 -20.99
N VAL A 146 -12.73 11.25 -21.34
CA VAL A 146 -12.50 12.68 -21.10
C VAL A 146 -13.07 13.03 -19.72
N ILE A 147 -12.19 13.40 -18.79
CA ILE A 147 -12.55 13.69 -17.41
C ILE A 147 -12.62 15.20 -17.20
N ASN A 148 -13.76 15.67 -16.66
CA ASN A 148 -14.00 17.07 -16.33
C ASN A 148 -14.50 17.21 -14.89
N GLY A 149 -13.84 18.07 -14.12
CA GLY A 149 -14.19 18.35 -12.73
C GLY A 149 -12.98 18.80 -11.91
N THR A 150 -13.21 19.01 -10.62
CA THR A 150 -12.16 19.44 -9.68
C THR A 150 -12.12 18.49 -8.50
N LYS A 151 -10.94 17.96 -8.20
CA LYS A 151 -10.67 17.18 -6.98
C LYS A 151 -9.85 18.01 -6.01
N ILE A 152 -10.11 17.83 -4.71
CA ILE A 152 -9.39 18.51 -3.63
C ILE A 152 -8.82 17.51 -2.63
N TRP A 153 -7.95 17.98 -1.75
CA TRP A 153 -7.30 17.17 -0.70
C TRP A 153 -6.54 15.94 -1.24
N THR A 154 -6.07 16.05 -2.48
CA THR A 154 -5.33 14.98 -3.16
C THR A 154 -3.91 14.90 -2.62
N SER A 155 -3.74 14.22 -1.49
CA SER A 155 -2.44 14.05 -0.84
C SER A 155 -1.43 13.41 -1.79
N LEU A 156 -0.19 13.92 -1.76
CA LEU A 156 0.93 13.49 -2.61
C LEU A 156 0.79 13.79 -4.11
N ALA A 157 -0.25 14.51 -4.57
CA ALA A 157 -0.43 14.83 -5.98
C ALA A 157 0.82 15.41 -6.67
N PRO A 158 1.60 16.33 -6.06
CA PRO A 158 2.81 16.88 -6.70
C PRO A 158 3.92 15.84 -6.96
N PHE A 159 3.87 14.70 -6.28
CA PHE A 159 4.90 13.65 -6.36
C PHE A 159 4.38 12.37 -7.03
N ALA A 160 3.06 12.29 -7.28
CA ALA A 160 2.44 11.09 -7.82
C ALA A 160 2.57 11.02 -9.35
N GLN A 161 2.84 9.83 -9.86
CA GLN A 161 2.82 9.53 -11.30
C GLN A 161 1.47 8.94 -11.73
N TRP A 162 0.68 8.45 -10.77
CA TRP A 162 -0.62 7.85 -11.01
C TRP A 162 -1.66 8.40 -10.04
N ILE A 163 -2.87 8.54 -10.52
CA ILE A 163 -4.03 8.91 -9.70
C ILE A 163 -5.13 7.85 -9.82
N SER A 164 -5.66 7.41 -8.68
CA SER A 164 -6.91 6.65 -8.61
C SER A 164 -8.04 7.63 -8.35
N MET A 165 -8.97 7.76 -9.30
CA MET A 165 -9.99 8.79 -9.25
C MET A 165 -11.40 8.18 -9.27
N LEU A 166 -12.30 8.72 -8.45
CA LEU A 166 -13.72 8.42 -8.53
C LEU A 166 -14.42 9.46 -9.38
N VAL A 167 -15.14 9.02 -10.41
CA VAL A 167 -15.82 9.86 -11.39
C VAL A 167 -17.17 9.27 -11.75
N ARG A 168 -18.08 10.08 -12.23
CA ARG A 168 -19.34 9.61 -12.81
C ARG A 168 -19.14 9.24 -14.27
N THR A 169 -19.70 8.13 -14.67
CA THR A 169 -19.69 7.63 -16.05
C THR A 169 -21.10 7.56 -16.65
N ASP A 170 -22.12 7.97 -15.88
CA ASP A 170 -23.55 8.07 -16.21
C ASP A 170 -23.99 9.53 -16.45
#